data_945901f875b38662413fcdc405cc0c9a
#
_entry.id   945901f875b38662413fcdc405cc0c9a
#
_cell.length_a   1.000
_cell.length_b   1.000
_cell.length_c   1.000
_cell.angle_alpha   90.00
_cell.angle_beta   90.00
_cell.angle_gamma   90.00
#
_symmetry.space_group_name_H-M   'P 1'
#
loop_
_entity.id
_entity.type
_entity.pdbx_description
1 polymer ?
#
loop_
_entity_poly.entity_id
_entity_poly.type
_entity_poly.pdbx_seq_one_letter_code
_entity_poly.pdbx_strand_id
1 'polypeptide(L)'
;IGMQGHYNVFGPSNEDIDAAITKYATIVKNVQFTEMDIRANEEMGGQLQFSRQGMEIKQYVKDLHTAKWNDLFRILRKHKDVINSVTFWNVSDKDSWVGTANYPLLFDKDLKKKAAYNAVKKFDVAVDNAVIKEDFVPNSLNQPGQQYPQVNSQGYARFRIDAPQAKSVIVSLGLGGHGGTVLHKNKDGIWEGTTEAPMDPGFHYYHLTIDGATVNDPGTGNFFGSCRWESGIEIPTNA
;
A
#
# COMPACT_ATOMS: atom_id res chain seq x y z
N ILE A 1 0.15 -25.22 -6.82
CA ILE A 1 0.73 -24.36 -5.77
C ILE A 1 -0.39 -23.68 -5.02
N GLY A 2 -0.33 -23.68 -3.67
CA GLY A 2 -1.20 -22.88 -2.80
C GLY A 2 -0.49 -21.59 -2.39
N MET A 3 -1.11 -20.46 -2.68
CA MET A 3 -0.72 -19.15 -2.16
C MET A 3 -1.68 -18.82 -1.02
N GLN A 4 -1.18 -18.52 0.18
CA GLN A 4 -2.05 -18.21 1.31
C GLN A 4 -2.87 -16.94 1.04
N GLY A 5 -2.23 -15.85 0.62
CA GLY A 5 -2.92 -14.62 0.25
C GLY A 5 -3.29 -13.73 1.44
N HIS A 6 -2.51 -13.77 2.52
CA HIS A 6 -2.63 -12.85 3.65
C HIS A 6 -1.95 -11.52 3.32
N TYR A 7 -2.71 -10.60 2.79
CA TYR A 7 -2.22 -9.31 2.31
C TYR A 7 -2.61 -8.15 3.25
N ASN A 8 -2.13 -6.98 2.93
CA ASN A 8 -2.66 -5.74 3.47
C ASN A 8 -2.87 -4.71 2.35
N VAL A 9 -3.53 -3.61 2.65
CA VAL A 9 -3.84 -2.58 1.64
C VAL A 9 -2.59 -1.91 1.06
N PHE A 10 -1.45 -1.99 1.75
CA PHE A 10 -0.17 -1.40 1.36
C PHE A 10 0.81 -2.40 0.74
N GLY A 11 0.49 -3.69 0.71
CA GLY A 11 1.38 -4.70 0.13
C GLY A 11 0.82 -6.13 0.17
N PRO A 12 1.36 -7.01 -0.68
CA PRO A 12 2.26 -6.71 -1.80
C PRO A 12 1.61 -5.85 -2.89
N SER A 13 2.42 -5.28 -3.81
CA SER A 13 1.87 -4.52 -4.94
C SER A 13 1.05 -5.40 -5.88
N ASN A 14 0.21 -4.79 -6.69
CA ASN A 14 -0.58 -5.52 -7.69
C ASN A 14 0.33 -6.16 -8.74
N GLU A 15 1.41 -5.47 -9.10
CA GLU A 15 2.44 -5.93 -10.03
C GLU A 15 3.19 -7.15 -9.48
N ASP A 16 3.54 -7.17 -8.20
CA ASP A 16 4.20 -8.30 -7.55
C ASP A 16 3.30 -9.54 -7.52
N ILE A 17 2.01 -9.36 -7.24
CA ILE A 17 1.03 -10.46 -7.26
C ILE A 17 0.90 -11.03 -8.68
N ASP A 18 0.75 -10.16 -9.67
CA ASP A 18 0.64 -10.55 -11.09
C ASP A 18 1.91 -11.28 -11.57
N ALA A 19 3.08 -10.75 -11.23
CA ALA A 19 4.36 -11.35 -11.57
C ALA A 19 4.57 -12.71 -10.88
N ALA A 20 4.17 -12.85 -9.61
CA ALA A 20 4.27 -14.12 -8.88
C ALA A 20 3.39 -15.19 -9.52
N ILE A 21 2.13 -14.88 -9.84
CA ILE A 21 1.22 -15.82 -10.52
C ILE A 21 1.76 -16.19 -11.90
N THR A 22 2.23 -15.20 -12.67
CA THR A 22 2.84 -15.43 -13.98
C THR A 22 4.01 -16.40 -13.89
N LYS A 23 4.88 -16.20 -12.90
CA LYS A 23 6.04 -17.08 -12.67
C LYS A 23 5.61 -18.50 -12.28
N TYR A 24 4.63 -18.64 -11.38
CA TYR A 24 4.14 -19.97 -10.99
C TYR A 24 3.44 -20.69 -12.14
N ALA A 25 2.72 -19.98 -13.00
CA ALA A 25 2.08 -20.53 -14.19
C ALA A 25 3.06 -21.21 -15.17
N THR A 26 4.35 -20.84 -15.16
CA THR A 26 5.38 -21.53 -15.96
C THR A 26 5.80 -22.88 -15.39
N ILE A 27 5.47 -23.16 -14.13
CA ILE A 27 5.95 -24.34 -13.39
C ILE A 27 4.82 -25.33 -13.12
N VAL A 28 3.60 -24.81 -12.85
CA VAL A 28 2.43 -25.63 -12.46
C VAL A 28 1.20 -25.30 -13.30
N LYS A 29 0.31 -26.28 -13.42
CA LYS A 29 -0.96 -26.11 -14.15
C LYS A 29 -2.02 -25.39 -13.30
N ASN A 30 -1.91 -25.48 -11.96
CA ASN A 30 -2.92 -24.96 -11.05
C ASN A 30 -2.27 -24.16 -9.92
N VAL A 31 -2.78 -22.96 -9.72
CA VAL A 31 -2.51 -22.10 -8.56
C VAL A 31 -3.82 -21.87 -7.81
N GLN A 32 -3.78 -21.94 -6.51
CA GLN A 32 -4.92 -21.71 -5.61
C GLN A 32 -4.57 -20.62 -4.61
N PHE A 33 -5.53 -19.76 -4.31
CA PHE A 33 -5.46 -18.91 -3.13
C PHE A 33 -6.20 -19.60 -2.00
N THR A 34 -5.50 -19.96 -0.93
CA THR A 34 -5.99 -20.89 0.08
C THR A 34 -6.53 -20.22 1.35
N GLU A 35 -6.10 -18.99 1.64
CA GLU A 35 -6.35 -18.34 2.94
C GLU A 35 -6.48 -16.82 2.81
N MET A 36 -7.23 -16.37 1.81
CA MET A 36 -7.22 -14.97 1.40
C MET A 36 -7.90 -14.05 2.40
N ASP A 37 -7.17 -13.06 2.85
CA ASP A 37 -7.67 -11.87 3.54
C ASP A 37 -6.80 -10.65 3.20
N ILE A 38 -7.35 -9.44 3.37
CA ILE A 38 -6.63 -8.18 3.14
C ILE A 38 -6.83 -7.28 4.35
N ARG A 39 -5.81 -7.09 5.15
CA ARG A 39 -5.84 -6.21 6.32
C ARG A 39 -5.84 -4.74 5.89
N ALA A 40 -6.67 -3.94 6.53
CA ALA A 40 -6.77 -2.51 6.28
C ALA A 40 -5.79 -1.66 7.12
N ASN A 41 -5.15 -2.23 8.12
CA ASN A 41 -4.21 -1.52 8.99
C ASN A 41 -2.77 -1.75 8.59
N GLU A 42 -1.93 -0.74 8.83
CA GLU A 42 -0.48 -0.83 8.69
C GLU A 42 0.12 -1.79 9.72
N GLU A 43 1.17 -2.50 9.30
CA GLU A 43 2.04 -3.20 10.22
C GLU A 43 2.97 -2.18 10.88
N MET A 44 2.91 -2.07 12.21
CA MET A 44 3.88 -1.28 12.96
C MET A 44 4.98 -2.19 13.51
N GLY A 45 6.21 -1.94 13.11
CA GLY A 45 7.40 -2.57 13.68
C GLY A 45 7.54 -4.08 13.43
N GLY A 46 7.00 -4.61 12.32
CA GLY A 46 7.12 -6.04 11.97
C GLY A 46 6.33 -6.99 12.87
N GLN A 47 5.58 -6.48 13.82
CA GLN A 47 4.64 -7.24 14.63
C GLN A 47 3.22 -6.99 14.13
N LEU A 48 2.50 -8.08 13.87
CA LEU A 48 1.06 -8.02 13.67
C LEU A 48 0.43 -7.40 14.91
N GLN A 49 0.00 -6.14 14.81
CA GLN A 49 -0.77 -5.55 15.90
C GLN A 49 -2.20 -6.11 15.89
N PHE A 50 -2.41 -7.18 16.64
CA PHE A 50 -3.72 -7.78 16.84
C PHE A 50 -4.68 -6.91 17.67
N SER A 51 -4.22 -5.79 18.22
CA SER A 51 -4.98 -5.02 19.20
C SER A 51 -4.96 -3.51 18.95
N ARG A 52 -5.65 -3.05 17.93
CA ARG A 52 -6.21 -1.70 17.92
C ARG A 52 -7.68 -1.75 18.33
N GLN A 53 -7.98 -2.32 19.48
CA GLN A 53 -9.32 -2.27 20.03
C GLN A 53 -9.74 -0.78 20.21
N GLY A 54 -10.83 -0.40 19.55
CA GLY A 54 -11.44 0.92 19.71
C GLY A 54 -10.99 2.01 18.71
N MET A 55 -10.07 1.75 17.79
CA MET A 55 -9.76 2.72 16.73
C MET A 55 -10.64 2.49 15.50
N GLU A 56 -11.37 3.50 15.11
CA GLU A 56 -12.15 3.47 13.88
C GLU A 56 -11.22 3.56 12.66
N ILE A 57 -11.44 2.66 11.68
CA ILE A 57 -10.68 2.72 10.42
C ILE A 57 -11.17 3.93 9.62
N LYS A 58 -10.25 4.77 9.21
CA LYS A 58 -10.52 5.95 8.40
C LYS A 58 -11.15 5.57 7.06
N GLN A 59 -11.99 6.45 6.53
CA GLN A 59 -12.73 6.17 5.28
C GLN A 59 -11.80 5.89 4.11
N TYR A 60 -10.72 6.66 3.94
CA TYR A 60 -9.77 6.43 2.85
C TYR A 60 -9.14 5.02 2.90
N VAL A 61 -8.89 4.45 4.09
CA VAL A 61 -8.37 3.09 4.24
C VAL A 61 -9.41 2.05 3.83
N LYS A 62 -10.70 2.30 4.11
CA LYS A 62 -11.81 1.47 3.62
C LYS A 62 -11.90 1.51 2.08
N ASP A 63 -11.63 2.68 1.49
CA ASP A 63 -11.63 2.86 0.04
C ASP A 63 -10.44 2.13 -0.59
N LEU A 64 -9.24 2.22 -0.01
CA LEU A 64 -8.08 1.42 -0.40
C LEU A 64 -8.32 -0.08 -0.31
N HIS A 65 -8.93 -0.52 0.78
CA HIS A 65 -9.30 -1.93 0.96
C HIS A 65 -10.24 -2.41 -0.16
N THR A 66 -11.22 -1.58 -0.52
CA THR A 66 -12.13 -1.87 -1.62
C THR A 66 -11.42 -1.92 -2.96
N ALA A 67 -10.52 -0.96 -3.23
CA ALA A 67 -9.71 -0.92 -4.44
C ALA A 67 -8.79 -2.14 -4.54
N LYS A 68 -8.11 -2.49 -3.45
CA LYS A 68 -7.21 -3.66 -3.40
C LYS A 68 -7.94 -4.97 -3.71
N TRP A 69 -9.13 -5.19 -3.16
CA TRP A 69 -9.96 -6.35 -3.50
C TRP A 69 -10.38 -6.37 -4.96
N ASN A 70 -10.76 -5.22 -5.50
CA ASN A 70 -11.13 -5.10 -6.92
C ASN A 70 -9.96 -5.46 -7.84
N ASP A 71 -8.80 -4.88 -7.60
CA ASP A 71 -7.61 -5.08 -8.42
C ASP A 71 -7.09 -6.52 -8.32
N LEU A 72 -7.09 -7.08 -7.11
CA LEU A 72 -6.72 -8.47 -6.89
C LEU A 72 -7.61 -9.40 -7.74
N PHE A 73 -8.93 -9.22 -7.69
CA PHE A 73 -9.83 -10.07 -8.48
C PHE A 73 -9.73 -9.85 -9.98
N ARG A 74 -9.34 -8.65 -10.45
CA ARG A 74 -8.99 -8.41 -11.86
C ARG A 74 -7.74 -9.21 -12.26
N ILE A 75 -6.70 -9.21 -11.41
CA ILE A 75 -5.50 -10.03 -11.62
C ILE A 75 -5.84 -11.52 -11.64
N LEU A 76 -6.61 -12.01 -10.66
CA LEU A 76 -6.99 -13.42 -10.60
C LEU A 76 -7.75 -13.86 -11.86
N ARG A 77 -8.61 -13.02 -12.41
CA ARG A 77 -9.34 -13.30 -13.66
C ARG A 77 -8.48 -13.19 -14.91
N LYS A 78 -7.48 -12.32 -14.93
CA LYS A 78 -6.45 -12.31 -15.96
C LYS A 78 -5.76 -13.68 -16.06
N HIS A 79 -5.58 -14.33 -14.92
CA HIS A 79 -4.94 -15.65 -14.80
C HIS A 79 -5.92 -16.82 -14.64
N LYS A 80 -7.18 -16.69 -15.11
CA LYS A 80 -8.24 -17.69 -14.93
C LYS A 80 -7.90 -19.10 -15.45
N ASP A 81 -6.97 -19.19 -16.40
CA ASP A 81 -6.56 -20.48 -16.98
C ASP A 81 -5.64 -21.28 -16.04
N VAL A 82 -5.07 -20.64 -15.03
CA VAL A 82 -4.20 -21.25 -14.01
C VAL A 82 -4.75 -21.13 -12.60
N ILE A 83 -5.54 -20.10 -12.30
CA ILE A 83 -6.21 -19.93 -11.01
C ILE A 83 -7.49 -20.73 -10.99
N ASN A 84 -7.54 -21.80 -10.18
CA ASN A 84 -8.70 -22.68 -10.14
C ASN A 84 -9.53 -22.57 -8.85
N SER A 85 -9.03 -21.92 -7.80
CA SER A 85 -9.82 -21.62 -6.59
C SER A 85 -9.30 -20.44 -5.81
N VAL A 86 -10.23 -19.78 -5.11
CA VAL A 86 -9.94 -18.71 -4.14
C VAL A 86 -10.77 -18.99 -2.89
N THR A 87 -10.09 -19.23 -1.78
CA THR A 87 -10.71 -19.47 -0.47
C THR A 87 -10.44 -18.27 0.43
N PHE A 88 -11.50 -17.66 0.94
CA PHE A 88 -11.39 -16.60 1.94
C PHE A 88 -11.11 -17.23 3.31
N TRP A 89 -10.19 -16.61 4.07
CA TRP A 89 -9.85 -17.12 5.40
C TRP A 89 -10.82 -16.56 6.46
N ASN A 90 -11.98 -17.11 6.49
CA ASN A 90 -13.17 -16.78 7.24
C ASN A 90 -14.26 -16.02 6.44
N VAL A 91 -15.44 -15.91 7.04
CA VAL A 91 -16.63 -15.30 6.42
C VAL A 91 -16.71 -13.82 6.74
N SER A 92 -16.46 -13.43 7.99
CA SER A 92 -16.63 -12.06 8.48
C SER A 92 -15.46 -11.58 9.31
N ASP A 93 -15.37 -10.27 9.47
CA ASP A 93 -14.34 -9.64 10.31
C ASP A 93 -14.39 -10.14 11.77
N LYS A 94 -15.57 -10.53 12.26
CA LYS A 94 -15.76 -11.08 13.61
C LYS A 94 -14.99 -12.38 13.82
N ASP A 95 -14.99 -13.22 12.79
CA ASP A 95 -14.41 -14.57 12.86
C ASP A 95 -12.95 -14.60 12.39
N SER A 96 -12.44 -13.46 11.93
CA SER A 96 -11.10 -13.37 11.40
C SER A 96 -10.03 -13.51 12.50
N TRP A 97 -9.00 -14.28 12.18
CA TRP A 97 -7.84 -14.49 13.05
C TRP A 97 -7.05 -13.21 13.35
N VAL A 98 -7.11 -12.21 12.46
CA VAL A 98 -6.46 -10.90 12.66
C VAL A 98 -7.35 -9.91 13.42
N GLY A 99 -8.59 -10.28 13.72
CA GLY A 99 -9.52 -9.46 14.51
C GLY A 99 -10.23 -8.36 13.71
N THR A 100 -11.36 -7.91 14.24
CA THR A 100 -12.27 -6.94 13.63
C THR A 100 -11.65 -5.58 13.34
N ALA A 101 -10.69 -5.16 14.16
CA ALA A 101 -10.00 -3.88 14.02
C ALA A 101 -9.15 -3.79 12.74
N ASN A 102 -8.83 -4.92 12.11
CA ASN A 102 -8.06 -5.00 10.87
C ASN A 102 -8.93 -5.01 9.61
N TYR A 103 -10.26 -5.06 9.74
CA TYR A 103 -11.22 -4.95 8.63
C TYR A 103 -10.91 -5.89 7.43
N PRO A 104 -10.59 -7.19 7.65
CA PRO A 104 -9.86 -7.99 6.65
C PRO A 104 -10.72 -8.58 5.55
N LEU A 105 -12.02 -8.79 5.77
CA LEU A 105 -12.87 -9.62 4.91
C LEU A 105 -13.94 -8.81 4.17
N LEU A 106 -14.82 -9.50 3.44
CA LEU A 106 -15.87 -8.87 2.62
C LEU A 106 -17.13 -8.53 3.41
N PHE A 107 -17.29 -9.14 4.59
CA PHE A 107 -18.39 -8.88 5.52
C PHE A 107 -17.83 -8.30 6.82
N ASP A 108 -18.53 -7.33 7.37
CA ASP A 108 -18.18 -6.76 8.67
C ASP A 108 -18.53 -7.71 9.84
N LYS A 109 -18.28 -7.26 11.07
CA LYS A 109 -18.55 -8.03 12.29
C LYS A 109 -20.03 -8.40 12.50
N ASP A 110 -20.94 -7.70 11.83
CA ASP A 110 -22.39 -7.88 11.91
C ASP A 110 -22.94 -8.60 10.64
N LEU A 111 -22.05 -9.23 9.85
CA LEU A 111 -22.36 -9.91 8.59
C LEU A 111 -22.95 -8.99 7.50
N LYS A 112 -22.77 -7.69 7.62
CA LYS A 112 -23.16 -6.75 6.57
C LYS A 112 -22.08 -6.72 5.47
N LYS A 113 -22.53 -6.65 4.24
CA LYS A 113 -21.65 -6.54 3.08
C LYS A 113 -20.91 -5.21 3.10
N LYS A 114 -19.58 -5.28 3.02
CA LYS A 114 -18.75 -4.11 2.81
C LYS A 114 -18.72 -3.72 1.32
N ALA A 115 -18.20 -2.53 0.99
CA ALA A 115 -18.01 -2.10 -0.40
C ALA A 115 -17.14 -3.09 -1.19
N ALA A 116 -16.13 -3.67 -0.55
CA ALA A 116 -15.28 -4.72 -1.10
C ALA A 116 -16.05 -5.95 -1.61
N TYR A 117 -17.16 -6.33 -0.99
CA TYR A 117 -18.02 -7.41 -1.48
C TYR A 117 -18.55 -7.12 -2.89
N ASN A 118 -18.98 -5.88 -3.11
CA ASN A 118 -19.50 -5.47 -4.41
C ASN A 118 -18.38 -5.39 -5.47
N ALA A 119 -17.19 -4.93 -5.07
CA ALA A 119 -16.01 -4.88 -5.92
C ALA A 119 -15.61 -6.28 -6.41
N VAL A 120 -15.59 -7.26 -5.52
CA VAL A 120 -15.31 -8.67 -5.87
C VAL A 120 -16.38 -9.27 -6.77
N LYS A 121 -17.65 -8.96 -6.51
CA LYS A 121 -18.78 -9.48 -7.30
C LYS A 121 -18.92 -8.80 -8.66
N LYS A 122 -18.63 -7.51 -8.74
CA LYS A 122 -18.74 -6.67 -9.94
C LYS A 122 -17.40 -6.05 -10.29
N PHE A 123 -16.42 -6.90 -10.53
CA PHE A 123 -15.02 -6.50 -10.79
C PHE A 123 -14.83 -5.64 -12.05
N ASP A 124 -15.85 -5.54 -12.92
CA ASP A 124 -15.84 -4.66 -14.10
C ASP A 124 -16.30 -3.22 -13.77
N VAL A 125 -16.87 -3.02 -12.58
CA VAL A 125 -17.10 -1.67 -12.10
C VAL A 125 -15.73 -1.10 -11.78
N ALA A 126 -15.28 -0.11 -12.58
CA ALA A 126 -14.16 0.70 -12.18
C ALA A 126 -14.49 1.22 -10.77
N VAL A 127 -13.73 0.76 -9.77
CA VAL A 127 -13.60 1.53 -8.56
C VAL A 127 -13.07 2.86 -9.07
N ASP A 128 -13.78 3.95 -8.84
CA ASP A 128 -13.22 5.26 -9.06
C ASP A 128 -11.95 5.32 -8.23
N ASN A 129 -10.86 4.89 -8.84
CA ASN A 129 -9.54 5.25 -8.39
C ASN A 129 -9.60 6.76 -8.42
N ALA A 130 -9.67 7.38 -7.26
CA ALA A 130 -9.73 8.82 -7.16
C ALA A 130 -8.65 9.33 -8.11
N VAL A 131 -9.07 9.99 -9.20
CA VAL A 131 -8.12 10.43 -10.23
C VAL A 131 -7.13 11.30 -9.51
N ILE A 132 -5.89 10.83 -9.40
CA ILE A 132 -4.84 11.59 -8.74
C ILE A 132 -4.65 12.83 -9.57
N LYS A 133 -4.92 13.99 -8.96
CA LYS A 133 -4.74 15.28 -9.64
C LYS A 133 -3.24 15.51 -9.87
N GLU A 134 -2.89 15.88 -11.08
CA GLU A 134 -1.51 16.19 -11.47
C GLU A 134 -1.10 17.63 -11.11
N ASP A 135 -1.61 18.15 -10.00
CA ASP A 135 -1.27 19.45 -9.42
C ASP A 135 -0.17 19.37 -8.34
N PHE A 136 0.78 18.46 -8.55
CA PHE A 136 1.90 18.28 -7.64
C PHE A 136 2.83 19.50 -7.59
N VAL A 137 3.17 19.93 -6.39
CA VAL A 137 4.12 21.01 -6.12
C VAL A 137 5.24 20.54 -5.19
N PRO A 138 6.45 21.12 -5.27
CA PRO A 138 7.52 20.80 -4.34
C PRO A 138 7.09 20.98 -2.90
N ASN A 139 7.47 20.02 -2.04
CA ASN A 139 7.16 20.10 -0.62
C ASN A 139 7.85 21.28 0.06
N SER A 140 7.18 21.89 1.04
CA SER A 140 7.68 23.05 1.77
C SER A 140 8.95 22.79 2.57
N LEU A 141 9.23 21.51 2.89
CA LEU A 141 10.42 21.09 3.65
C LEU A 141 11.60 20.66 2.77
N ASN A 142 11.46 20.79 1.45
CA ASN A 142 12.55 20.47 0.54
C ASN A 142 13.76 21.35 0.77
N GLN A 143 14.94 20.77 0.56
CA GLN A 143 16.19 21.54 0.52
C GLN A 143 16.14 22.60 -0.60
N PRO A 144 16.83 23.73 -0.46
CA PRO A 144 16.83 24.76 -1.50
C PRO A 144 17.17 24.22 -2.89
N GLY A 145 16.29 24.47 -3.86
CA GLY A 145 16.43 24.02 -5.25
C GLY A 145 15.92 22.63 -5.55
N GLN A 146 15.56 21.83 -4.53
CA GLN A 146 15.02 20.48 -4.72
C GLN A 146 13.55 20.51 -5.13
N GLN A 147 13.21 19.72 -6.14
CA GLN A 147 11.86 19.62 -6.67
C GLN A 147 11.05 18.46 -6.07
N TYR A 148 11.71 17.53 -5.38
CA TYR A 148 11.10 16.36 -4.75
C TYR A 148 11.56 16.24 -3.29
N PRO A 149 10.70 15.63 -2.43
CA PRO A 149 9.35 15.13 -2.72
C PRO A 149 8.36 16.22 -3.11
N GLN A 150 7.30 15.83 -3.81
CA GLN A 150 6.18 16.70 -4.17
C GLN A 150 4.92 16.25 -3.44
N VAL A 151 3.96 17.15 -3.27
CA VAL A 151 2.63 16.88 -2.75
C VAL A 151 1.56 17.51 -3.64
N ASN A 152 0.38 16.88 -3.74
CA ASN A 152 -0.73 17.45 -4.49
C ASN A 152 -1.86 17.96 -3.57
N SER A 153 -2.87 18.61 -4.13
CA SER A 153 -4.00 19.15 -3.38
C SER A 153 -4.86 18.08 -2.68
N GLN A 154 -4.72 16.83 -3.04
CA GLN A 154 -5.42 15.70 -2.42
C GLN A 154 -4.63 15.05 -1.28
N GLY A 155 -3.38 15.45 -1.04
CA GLY A 155 -2.50 14.86 -0.02
C GLY A 155 -1.66 13.68 -0.50
N TYR A 156 -1.63 13.38 -1.79
CA TYR A 156 -0.68 12.39 -2.32
C TYR A 156 0.73 12.98 -2.34
N ALA A 157 1.70 12.14 -2.00
CA ALA A 157 3.11 12.47 -2.09
C ALA A 157 3.79 11.71 -3.24
N ARG A 158 4.65 12.40 -3.99
CA ARG A 158 5.42 11.85 -5.11
C ARG A 158 6.90 12.00 -4.84
N PHE A 159 7.64 10.91 -5.01
CA PHE A 159 9.06 10.82 -4.74
C PHE A 159 9.84 10.56 -6.02
N ARG A 160 11.07 11.08 -6.05
CA ARG A 160 12.02 10.84 -7.13
C ARG A 160 13.43 10.76 -6.55
N ILE A 161 14.06 9.59 -6.69
CA ILE A 161 15.35 9.28 -6.08
C ILE A 161 16.34 8.87 -7.16
N ASP A 162 17.46 9.55 -7.20
CA ASP A 162 18.59 9.20 -8.07
C ASP A 162 19.45 8.12 -7.38
N ALA A 163 19.24 6.89 -7.77
CA ALA A 163 19.97 5.73 -7.27
C ALA A 163 20.15 4.66 -8.39
N PRO A 164 20.92 4.98 -9.43
CA PRO A 164 20.98 4.18 -10.65
C PRO A 164 21.53 2.77 -10.43
N GLN A 165 22.35 2.56 -9.39
CA GLN A 165 22.92 1.26 -9.07
C GLN A 165 22.01 0.41 -8.13
N ALA A 166 21.00 1.03 -7.52
CA ALA A 166 20.10 0.32 -6.60
C ALA A 166 19.25 -0.75 -7.33
N LYS A 167 18.91 -1.79 -6.62
CA LYS A 167 18.03 -2.86 -7.05
C LYS A 167 16.61 -2.68 -6.51
N SER A 168 16.47 -1.95 -5.40
CA SER A 168 15.18 -1.63 -4.78
C SER A 168 15.24 -0.29 -4.06
N VAL A 169 14.17 0.49 -4.14
CA VAL A 169 13.99 1.71 -3.38
C VAL A 169 12.55 1.78 -2.87
N ILE A 170 12.41 1.94 -1.56
CA ILE A 170 11.12 2.04 -0.88
C ILE A 170 11.13 3.31 -0.03
N VAL A 171 10.04 4.07 -0.08
CA VAL A 171 9.80 5.18 0.85
C VAL A 171 8.95 4.66 2.00
N SER A 172 9.54 4.58 3.18
CA SER A 172 8.83 4.16 4.40
C SER A 172 8.33 5.38 5.15
N LEU A 173 7.01 5.52 5.25
CA LEU A 173 6.35 6.65 5.90
C LEU A 173 6.06 6.32 7.36
N GLY A 174 6.47 7.24 8.27
CA GLY A 174 6.25 7.10 9.69
C GLY A 174 7.35 6.37 10.47
N LEU A 175 7.22 6.42 11.79
CA LEU A 175 8.20 5.89 12.72
C LEU A 175 8.12 4.37 12.79
N GLY A 176 9.11 3.68 12.23
CA GLY A 176 9.23 2.22 12.31
C GLY A 176 8.26 1.43 11.45
N GLY A 177 7.62 2.07 10.45
CA GLY A 177 6.70 1.39 9.55
C GLY A 177 7.41 0.37 8.65
N HIS A 178 6.93 -0.86 8.66
CA HIS A 178 7.12 -1.79 7.57
C HIS A 178 6.00 -1.57 6.57
N GLY A 179 6.35 -1.48 5.34
CA GLY A 179 5.45 -1.04 4.28
C GLY A 179 5.76 0.40 3.91
N GLY A 180 5.49 0.74 2.71
CA GLY A 180 5.78 2.05 2.18
C GLY A 180 5.57 2.04 0.68
N THR A 181 5.76 3.19 0.07
CA THR A 181 5.65 3.33 -1.38
C THR A 181 6.88 2.71 -2.04
N VAL A 182 6.67 1.65 -2.80
CA VAL A 182 7.70 1.05 -3.65
C VAL A 182 7.91 1.97 -4.85
N LEU A 183 9.15 2.39 -5.07
CA LEU A 183 9.50 3.17 -6.25
C LEU A 183 9.89 2.26 -7.41
N HIS A 184 9.60 2.71 -8.62
CA HIS A 184 9.91 2.00 -9.85
C HIS A 184 11.01 2.74 -10.63
N LYS A 185 12.00 1.97 -11.08
CA LYS A 185 13.13 2.52 -11.82
C LYS A 185 12.73 2.82 -13.26
N ASN A 186 12.88 4.05 -13.69
CA ASN A 186 12.67 4.44 -15.06
C ASN A 186 13.89 4.12 -15.95
N LYS A 187 13.79 4.36 -17.26
CA LYS A 187 14.85 4.10 -18.26
C LYS A 187 16.14 4.88 -18.02
N ASP A 188 16.06 6.00 -17.29
CA ASP A 188 17.20 6.87 -17.00
C ASP A 188 17.88 6.53 -15.66
N GLY A 189 17.42 5.44 -15.00
CA GLY A 189 17.98 4.97 -13.73
C GLY A 189 17.42 5.67 -12.50
N ILE A 190 16.44 6.55 -12.67
CA ILE A 190 15.78 7.28 -11.60
C ILE A 190 14.61 6.45 -11.05
N TRP A 191 14.47 6.42 -9.74
CA TRP A 191 13.38 5.77 -9.04
C TRP A 191 12.25 6.75 -8.76
N GLU A 192 11.04 6.42 -9.18
CA GLU A 192 9.87 7.29 -9.06
C GLU A 192 8.67 6.51 -8.52
N GLY A 193 7.83 7.19 -7.74
CA GLY A 193 6.57 6.64 -7.25
C GLY A 193 5.73 7.68 -6.52
N THR A 194 4.44 7.41 -6.47
CA THR A 194 3.45 8.21 -5.75
C THR A 194 2.81 7.33 -4.68
N THR A 195 2.50 7.88 -3.51
CA THR A 195 1.81 7.16 -2.44
C THR A 195 0.51 6.53 -2.97
N GLU A 196 0.19 5.32 -2.51
CA GLU A 196 -1.03 4.61 -2.94
C GLU A 196 -2.31 5.29 -2.43
N ALA A 197 -2.18 6.13 -1.38
CA ALA A 197 -3.27 6.88 -0.77
C ALA A 197 -2.83 8.29 -0.40
N PRO A 198 -3.79 9.22 -0.21
CA PRO A 198 -3.52 10.50 0.38
C PRO A 198 -3.04 10.31 1.83
N MET A 199 -2.01 11.05 2.19
CA MET A 199 -1.50 11.11 3.55
C MET A 199 -2.38 12.05 4.41
N ASP A 200 -2.36 11.83 5.72
CA ASP A 200 -3.00 12.76 6.64
C ASP A 200 -2.33 14.15 6.59
N PRO A 201 -3.08 15.25 6.70
CA PRO A 201 -2.50 16.58 6.79
C PRO A 201 -1.54 16.73 7.97
N GLY A 202 -0.48 17.49 7.77
CA GLY A 202 0.53 17.80 8.77
C GLY A 202 1.90 17.23 8.47
N PHE A 203 2.79 17.32 9.47
CA PHE A 203 4.16 16.87 9.38
C PHE A 203 4.27 15.35 9.55
N HIS A 204 5.03 14.70 8.65
CA HIS A 204 5.35 13.27 8.75
C HIS A 204 6.85 13.04 8.64
N TYR A 205 7.35 12.12 9.46
CA TYR A 205 8.68 11.56 9.28
C TYR A 205 8.66 10.49 8.19
N TYR A 206 9.74 10.37 7.43
CA TYR A 206 9.96 9.25 6.53
C TYR A 206 11.45 8.95 6.33
N HIS A 207 11.76 7.80 5.79
CA HIS A 207 13.08 7.43 5.34
C HIS A 207 13.02 6.61 4.05
N LEU A 208 14.15 6.47 3.40
CA LEU A 208 14.31 5.59 2.24
C LEU A 208 14.92 4.27 2.70
N THR A 209 14.46 3.18 2.11
CA THR A 209 15.14 1.88 2.18
C THR A 209 15.69 1.56 0.80
N ILE A 210 17.01 1.65 0.66
CA ILE A 210 17.71 1.40 -0.60
C ILE A 210 18.51 0.11 -0.43
N ASP A 211 18.15 -0.93 -1.18
CA ASP A 211 18.76 -2.27 -1.10
C ASP A 211 18.86 -2.82 0.33
N GLY A 212 17.85 -2.51 1.16
CA GLY A 212 17.78 -2.91 2.56
C GLY A 212 18.47 -1.95 3.55
N ALA A 213 19.20 -0.95 3.09
CA ALA A 213 19.79 0.07 3.94
C ALA A 213 18.82 1.24 4.18
N THR A 214 18.64 1.62 5.45
CA THR A 214 17.85 2.81 5.81
C THR A 214 18.69 4.06 5.68
N VAL A 215 18.23 5.02 4.88
CA VAL A 215 18.90 6.30 4.64
C VAL A 215 17.89 7.44 4.62
N ASN A 216 18.33 8.66 4.87
CA ASN A 216 17.51 9.85 4.72
C ASN A 216 17.50 10.30 3.25
N ASP A 217 16.37 10.93 2.88
CA ASP A 217 16.24 11.56 1.56
C ASP A 217 17.07 12.88 1.54
N PRO A 218 18.06 13.01 0.64
CA PRO A 218 18.82 14.24 0.52
C PRO A 218 17.99 15.41 -0.06
N GLY A 219 16.82 15.14 -0.62
CA GLY A 219 15.94 16.14 -1.22
C GLY A 219 15.18 17.00 -0.20
N THR A 220 15.11 16.58 1.05
CA THR A 220 14.35 17.27 2.10
C THR A 220 15.15 17.54 3.36
N GLY A 221 14.56 18.34 4.27
CA GLY A 221 15.13 18.59 5.59
C GLY A 221 15.14 17.34 6.47
N ASN A 222 16.13 17.26 7.34
CA ASN A 222 16.22 16.23 8.37
C ASN A 222 15.78 16.78 9.73
N PHE A 223 14.98 16.02 10.43
CA PHE A 223 14.39 16.39 11.70
C PHE A 223 14.68 15.32 12.75
N PHE A 224 15.01 15.74 13.97
CA PHE A 224 15.26 14.80 15.04
C PHE A 224 13.92 14.38 15.69
N GLY A 225 13.60 13.10 15.57
CA GLY A 225 12.41 12.51 16.18
C GLY A 225 12.63 11.05 16.54
N SER A 226 11.98 10.56 17.60
CA SER A 226 12.10 9.18 18.07
C SER A 226 13.53 8.66 18.17
N CYS A 227 14.42 9.49 18.75
CA CYS A 227 15.83 9.21 19.01
C CYS A 227 16.71 9.06 17.75
N ARG A 228 16.26 9.54 16.59
CA ARG A 228 17.05 9.52 15.34
C ARG A 228 16.71 10.69 14.42
N TRP A 229 17.56 10.92 13.43
CA TRP A 229 17.32 11.87 12.36
C TRP A 229 16.54 11.20 11.23
N GLU A 230 15.44 11.81 10.82
CA GLU A 230 14.56 11.36 9.76
C GLU A 230 14.31 12.47 8.75
N SER A 231 14.02 12.11 7.51
CA SER A 231 13.49 13.05 6.53
C SER A 231 12.09 13.51 6.93
N GLY A 232 11.71 14.72 6.54
CA GLY A 232 10.39 15.27 6.81
C GLY A 232 9.62 15.60 5.53
N ILE A 233 8.30 15.45 5.60
CA ILE A 233 7.36 15.90 4.58
C ILE A 233 6.16 16.56 5.25
N GLU A 234 5.71 17.70 4.73
CA GLU A 234 4.51 18.40 5.18
C GLU A 234 3.38 18.18 4.18
N ILE A 235 2.27 17.65 4.65
CA ILE A 235 1.06 17.47 3.84
C ILE A 235 0.12 18.64 4.10
N PRO A 236 -0.27 19.41 3.08
CA PRO A 236 -1.11 20.57 3.26
C PRO A 236 -2.45 20.24 3.91
N THR A 237 -2.90 21.09 4.84
CA THR A 237 -4.29 21.07 5.32
C THR A 237 -5.15 21.62 4.19
N ASN A 238 -6.09 20.86 3.69
CA ASN A 238 -7.12 21.41 2.82
C ASN A 238 -7.98 22.33 3.67
N ALA A 239 -7.75 23.65 3.55
CA ALA A 239 -8.54 24.70 4.19
C ALA A 239 -9.88 24.87 3.45
#